data_1cb5e574bbab351da1f1bf4ac42b7b4e
#
_entry.id   1cb5e574bbab351da1f1bf4ac42b7b4e
#
_cell.length_a   1.000
_cell.length_b   1.000
_cell.length_c   1.000
_cell.angle_alpha   90.00
_cell.angle_beta   90.00
_cell.angle_gamma   90.00
#
_symmetry.space_group_name_H-M   'P 1'
#
loop_
_entity.id
_entity.type
_entity.pdbx_description
1 polymer ?
#
loop_
_entity_poly.entity_id
_entity_poly.type
_entity_poly.pdbx_seq_one_letter_code
_entity_poly.pdbx_strand_id
1 'polypeptide(L)'
;VNPWNLLLDLLGGILNFFYQILPGPIQNLGIAIILLTLAISLVMFPLTLKQTRSMRAMQQIQPEVKRLQKELKGDKEELNKQLMALYSEKGVNPAAGCLPMIVQMPIWFALFRVLRNVSEYIEGTVNSSFLGMDLTQAPSQVVPEAIKSGNYLGTLPYILLIALIIVAGFYQQLQTTKTKKDDGKEQSQTAQSMQTAMKIMPLFFGFISWTLTAGLGIYFATSNLFRIGQQALIIRMDDGDDDDKKKPALPADTPGDGEPENKGPSQNASKKK
;
A
#
# COMPACT_ATOMS: atom_id res chain seq x y z
N VAL A 1 -17.22 -20.95 -17.99
CA VAL A 1 -15.93 -20.24 -18.20
C VAL A 1 -15.17 -20.30 -16.89
N ASN A 2 -13.92 -20.78 -16.92
CA ASN A 2 -13.08 -20.83 -15.74
C ASN A 2 -12.65 -19.39 -15.34
N PRO A 3 -12.95 -18.92 -14.12
CA PRO A 3 -12.61 -17.55 -13.69
C PRO A 3 -11.11 -17.22 -13.84
N TRP A 4 -10.26 -18.23 -13.76
CA TRP A 4 -8.82 -18.08 -13.96
C TRP A 4 -8.47 -17.75 -15.41
N ASN A 5 -9.05 -18.45 -16.38
CA ASN A 5 -8.81 -18.16 -17.79
C ASN A 5 -9.37 -16.78 -18.18
N LEU A 6 -10.54 -16.41 -17.64
CA LEU A 6 -11.08 -15.06 -17.84
C LEU A 6 -10.12 -13.96 -17.37
N LEU A 7 -9.47 -14.16 -16.21
CA LEU A 7 -8.47 -13.21 -15.71
C LEU A 7 -7.23 -13.14 -16.60
N LEU A 8 -6.74 -14.29 -17.10
CA LEU A 8 -5.62 -14.34 -18.03
C LEU A 8 -5.92 -13.63 -19.35
N ASP A 9 -7.08 -13.93 -19.93
CA ASP A 9 -7.53 -13.32 -21.20
C ASP A 9 -7.75 -11.81 -21.04
N LEU A 10 -8.32 -11.39 -19.91
CA LEU A 10 -8.49 -9.97 -19.60
C LEU A 10 -7.15 -9.24 -19.50
N LEU A 11 -6.22 -9.76 -18.70
CA LEU A 11 -4.92 -9.11 -18.51
C LEU A 11 -4.06 -9.16 -19.76
N GLY A 12 -4.07 -10.29 -20.49
CA GLY A 12 -3.38 -10.44 -21.76
C GLY A 12 -3.97 -9.53 -22.83
N GLY A 13 -5.30 -9.44 -22.92
CA GLY A 13 -5.98 -8.54 -23.85
C GLY A 13 -5.69 -7.06 -23.58
N ILE A 14 -5.69 -6.63 -22.30
CA ILE A 14 -5.33 -5.25 -21.95
C ILE A 14 -3.83 -4.99 -22.23
N LEU A 15 -2.96 -5.97 -21.98
CA LEU A 15 -1.53 -5.86 -22.31
C LEU A 15 -1.33 -5.70 -23.81
N ASN A 16 -2.00 -6.53 -24.63
CA ASN A 16 -1.97 -6.43 -26.10
C ASN A 16 -2.51 -5.07 -26.57
N PHE A 17 -3.63 -4.61 -26.01
CA PHE A 17 -4.18 -3.30 -26.33
C PHE A 17 -3.16 -2.18 -26.09
N PHE A 18 -2.51 -2.14 -24.93
CA PHE A 18 -1.48 -1.15 -24.64
C PHE A 18 -0.24 -1.30 -25.53
N TYR A 19 0.12 -2.53 -25.88
CA TYR A 19 1.24 -2.77 -26.78
C TYR A 19 0.94 -2.27 -28.21
N GLN A 20 -0.27 -2.53 -28.72
CA GLN A 20 -0.66 -2.17 -30.09
C GLN A 20 -0.94 -0.67 -30.27
N ILE A 21 -1.40 0.03 -29.24
CA ILE A 21 -1.66 1.47 -29.31
C ILE A 21 -0.39 2.30 -29.37
N LEU A 22 0.76 1.72 -28.98
CA LEU A 22 2.05 2.41 -29.02
C LEU A 22 2.54 2.50 -30.48
N PRO A 23 2.88 3.71 -31.00
CA PRO A 23 3.40 3.85 -32.35
C PRO A 23 4.82 3.29 -32.48
N GLY A 24 5.15 2.68 -33.62
CA GLY A 24 6.37 2.01 -34.01
C GLY A 24 7.63 2.18 -33.15
N PRO A 25 8.23 3.40 -33.04
CA PRO A 25 9.48 3.56 -32.30
C PRO A 25 9.37 3.30 -30.79
N ILE A 26 8.20 3.50 -30.21
CA ILE A 26 7.94 3.33 -28.77
C ILE A 26 7.10 2.08 -28.47
N GLN A 27 6.79 1.27 -29.50
CA GLN A 27 6.13 -0.02 -29.32
C GLN A 27 7.04 -0.98 -28.58
N ASN A 28 6.82 -1.12 -27.28
CA ASN A 28 7.71 -1.81 -26.39
C ASN A 28 6.95 -2.49 -25.25
N LEU A 29 7.32 -3.74 -24.95
CA LEU A 29 6.70 -4.53 -23.90
C LEU A 29 6.82 -3.88 -22.52
N GLY A 30 7.94 -3.25 -22.21
CA GLY A 30 8.14 -2.57 -20.92
C GLY A 30 7.18 -1.42 -20.72
N ILE A 31 6.95 -0.60 -21.76
CA ILE A 31 5.98 0.50 -21.72
C ILE A 31 4.56 -0.05 -21.58
N ALA A 32 4.22 -1.11 -22.32
CA ALA A 32 2.91 -1.76 -22.18
C ALA A 32 2.65 -2.31 -20.78
N ILE A 33 3.66 -2.93 -20.14
CA ILE A 33 3.59 -3.40 -18.74
C ILE A 33 3.39 -2.23 -17.77
N ILE A 34 4.10 -1.11 -17.95
CA ILE A 34 3.93 0.08 -17.13
C ILE A 34 2.50 0.62 -17.25
N LEU A 35 1.98 0.77 -18.46
CA LEU A 35 0.61 1.26 -18.69
C LEU A 35 -0.44 0.32 -18.10
N LEU A 36 -0.30 -1.00 -18.30
CA LEU A 36 -1.14 -2.00 -17.68
C LEU A 36 -1.11 -1.90 -16.15
N THR A 37 0.08 -1.75 -15.57
CA THR A 37 0.25 -1.63 -14.11
C THR A 37 -0.44 -0.38 -13.57
N LEU A 38 -0.30 0.75 -14.26
CA LEU A 38 -0.97 1.99 -13.88
C LEU A 38 -2.50 1.86 -14.01
N ALA A 39 -3.01 1.24 -15.06
CA ALA A 39 -4.44 1.00 -15.24
C ALA A 39 -5.01 0.14 -14.09
N ILE A 40 -4.37 -0.99 -13.78
CA ILE A 40 -4.75 -1.84 -12.64
C ILE A 40 -4.72 -1.05 -11.34
N SER A 41 -3.66 -0.28 -11.11
CA SER A 41 -3.47 0.51 -9.89
C SER A 41 -4.53 1.60 -9.73
N LEU A 42 -4.96 2.24 -10.83
CA LEU A 42 -6.05 3.22 -10.82
C LEU A 42 -7.41 2.56 -10.49
N VAL A 43 -7.70 1.40 -11.09
CA VAL A 43 -8.92 0.65 -10.77
C VAL A 43 -8.94 0.22 -9.29
N MET A 44 -7.78 -0.16 -8.76
CA MET A 44 -7.63 -0.57 -7.36
C MET A 44 -7.57 0.63 -6.37
N PHE A 45 -7.48 1.87 -6.87
CA PHE A 45 -7.32 3.07 -6.03
C PHE A 45 -8.37 3.19 -4.92
N PRO A 46 -9.70 3.10 -5.17
CA PRO A 46 -10.70 3.24 -4.13
C PRO A 46 -10.59 2.16 -3.04
N LEU A 47 -10.20 0.95 -3.43
CA LEU A 47 -9.96 -0.14 -2.48
C LEU A 47 -8.72 0.17 -1.62
N THR A 48 -7.62 0.61 -2.25
CA THR A 48 -6.37 0.98 -1.55
C THR A 48 -6.59 2.15 -0.59
N LEU A 49 -7.42 3.12 -0.95
CA LEU A 49 -7.79 4.25 -0.08
C LEU A 49 -8.44 3.76 1.21
N LYS A 50 -9.46 2.90 1.10
CA LYS A 50 -10.13 2.31 2.28
C LYS A 50 -9.16 1.50 3.15
N GLN A 51 -8.28 0.73 2.53
CA GLN A 51 -7.26 -0.06 3.22
C GLN A 51 -6.27 0.83 3.99
N THR A 52 -5.75 1.89 3.35
CA THR A 52 -4.80 2.82 3.98
C THR A 52 -5.42 3.53 5.17
N ARG A 53 -6.68 3.97 5.06
CA ARG A 53 -7.42 4.58 6.19
C ARG A 53 -7.62 3.59 7.33
N SER A 54 -7.99 2.34 7.04
CA SER A 54 -8.13 1.29 8.05
C SER A 54 -6.80 0.98 8.75
N MET A 55 -5.69 0.93 8.01
CA MET A 55 -4.35 0.74 8.57
C MET A 55 -3.94 1.91 9.50
N ARG A 56 -4.30 3.15 9.16
CA ARG A 56 -4.07 4.32 10.02
C ARG A 56 -4.89 4.24 11.31
N ALA A 57 -6.17 3.90 11.22
CA ALA A 57 -7.02 3.69 12.39
C ALA A 57 -6.44 2.61 13.32
N MET A 58 -5.92 1.51 12.74
CA MET A 58 -5.20 0.47 13.50
C MET A 58 -3.95 1.03 14.19
N GLN A 59 -3.19 1.93 13.54
CA GLN A 59 -2.01 2.55 14.14
C GLN A 59 -2.37 3.47 15.32
N GLN A 60 -3.51 4.14 15.27
CA GLN A 60 -3.96 5.02 16.35
C GLN A 60 -4.28 4.26 17.64
N ILE A 61 -4.79 3.04 17.54
CA ILE A 61 -5.11 2.20 18.70
C ILE A 61 -3.94 1.33 19.19
N GLN A 62 -2.78 1.37 18.52
CA GLN A 62 -1.57 0.62 18.92
C GLN A 62 -1.16 0.81 20.38
N PRO A 63 -1.20 2.02 20.98
CA PRO A 63 -0.85 2.20 22.40
C PRO A 63 -1.81 1.41 23.32
N GLU A 64 -3.11 1.37 23.01
CA GLU A 64 -4.09 0.58 23.76
C GLU A 64 -3.84 -0.92 23.62
N VAL A 65 -3.57 -1.38 22.40
CA VAL A 65 -3.18 -2.77 22.11
C VAL A 65 -1.94 -3.17 22.93
N LYS A 66 -0.90 -2.32 22.95
CA LYS A 66 0.31 -2.58 23.73
C LYS A 66 0.05 -2.61 25.23
N ARG A 67 -0.89 -1.79 25.74
CA ARG A 67 -1.30 -1.81 27.14
C ARG A 67 -1.94 -3.14 27.50
N LEU A 68 -2.92 -3.60 26.72
CA LEU A 68 -3.58 -4.89 26.93
C LEU A 68 -2.59 -6.07 26.88
N GLN A 69 -1.64 -6.05 25.93
CA GLN A 69 -0.59 -7.07 25.82
C GLN A 69 0.31 -7.13 27.06
N LYS A 70 0.52 -6.00 27.75
CA LYS A 70 1.31 -5.98 29.01
C LYS A 70 0.49 -6.45 30.21
N GLU A 71 -0.76 -6.00 30.29
CA GLU A 71 -1.66 -6.30 31.41
C GLU A 71 -2.03 -7.79 31.43
N LEU A 72 -2.24 -8.40 30.26
CA LEU A 72 -2.66 -9.80 30.11
C LEU A 72 -1.52 -10.71 29.65
N LYS A 73 -0.26 -10.38 30.04
CA LYS A 73 0.93 -11.17 29.72
C LYS A 73 0.86 -12.52 30.46
N GLY A 74 0.43 -13.56 29.77
CA GLY A 74 0.30 -14.91 30.34
C GLY A 74 -1.06 -15.54 30.09
N ASP A 75 -2.08 -14.75 29.90
CA ASP A 75 -3.42 -15.20 29.51
C ASP A 75 -3.72 -14.84 28.04
N LYS A 76 -3.38 -15.75 27.13
CA LYS A 76 -3.56 -15.54 25.68
C LYS A 76 -5.03 -15.52 25.27
N GLU A 77 -5.88 -16.25 25.99
CA GLU A 77 -7.29 -16.34 25.68
C GLU A 77 -8.00 -15.04 26.02
N GLU A 78 -7.82 -14.53 27.24
CA GLU A 78 -8.39 -13.25 27.65
C GLU A 78 -7.79 -12.08 26.84
N LEU A 79 -6.48 -12.12 26.53
CA LEU A 79 -5.86 -11.12 25.65
C LEU A 79 -6.53 -11.06 24.27
N ASN A 80 -6.75 -12.21 23.61
CA ASN A 80 -7.40 -12.25 22.32
C ASN A 80 -8.84 -11.70 22.39
N LYS A 81 -9.58 -12.08 23.44
CA LYS A 81 -10.95 -11.59 23.69
C LYS A 81 -10.98 -10.07 23.86
N GLN A 82 -10.10 -9.52 24.70
CA GLN A 82 -10.00 -8.08 24.94
C GLN A 82 -9.54 -7.31 23.70
N LEU A 83 -8.62 -7.86 22.91
CA LEU A 83 -8.20 -7.27 21.64
C LEU A 83 -9.34 -7.24 20.63
N MET A 84 -10.11 -8.30 20.50
CA MET A 84 -11.28 -8.33 19.60
C MET A 84 -12.36 -7.35 20.05
N ALA A 85 -12.60 -7.22 21.36
CA ALA A 85 -13.52 -6.24 21.93
C ALA A 85 -13.06 -4.80 21.60
N LEU A 86 -11.75 -4.49 21.80
CA LEU A 86 -11.16 -3.20 21.47
C LEU A 86 -11.30 -2.87 19.99
N TYR A 87 -11.00 -3.82 19.09
CA TYR A 87 -11.15 -3.62 17.64
C TYR A 87 -12.60 -3.34 17.23
N SER A 88 -13.55 -4.07 17.86
CA SER A 88 -14.99 -3.87 17.63
C SER A 88 -15.47 -2.52 18.14
N GLU A 89 -15.05 -2.12 19.35
CA GLU A 89 -15.39 -0.82 19.97
C GLU A 89 -14.88 0.36 19.12
N LYS A 90 -13.64 0.27 18.61
CA LYS A 90 -13.04 1.30 17.76
C LYS A 90 -13.47 1.21 16.29
N GLY A 91 -14.25 0.22 15.90
CA GLY A 91 -14.69 0.02 14.52
C GLY A 91 -13.54 -0.31 13.55
N VAL A 92 -12.45 -0.91 14.04
CA VAL A 92 -11.25 -1.20 13.26
C VAL A 92 -11.18 -2.69 12.93
N ASN A 93 -10.99 -3.00 11.65
CA ASN A 93 -10.84 -4.38 11.20
C ASN A 93 -9.36 -4.76 11.06
N PRO A 94 -8.82 -5.68 11.89
CA PRO A 94 -7.42 -6.12 11.81
C PRO A 94 -7.08 -6.82 10.49
N ALA A 95 -8.06 -7.46 9.84
CA ALA A 95 -7.85 -8.13 8.56
C ALA A 95 -7.71 -7.17 7.37
N ALA A 96 -8.07 -5.90 7.51
CA ALA A 96 -7.95 -4.91 6.43
C ALA A 96 -6.48 -4.69 5.99
N GLY A 97 -5.51 -4.94 6.89
CA GLY A 97 -4.08 -4.81 6.59
C GLY A 97 -3.55 -5.87 5.62
N CYS A 98 -4.10 -7.08 5.59
CA CYS A 98 -3.68 -8.17 4.69
C CYS A 98 -4.51 -8.24 3.39
N LEU A 99 -5.61 -7.51 3.29
CA LEU A 99 -6.50 -7.51 2.12
C LEU A 99 -5.77 -7.16 0.81
N PRO A 100 -4.83 -6.18 0.77
CA PRO A 100 -4.07 -5.90 -0.45
C PRO A 100 -3.33 -7.12 -0.98
N MET A 101 -2.74 -7.91 -0.10
CA MET A 101 -1.98 -9.10 -0.47
C MET A 101 -2.89 -10.17 -1.09
N ILE A 102 -4.08 -10.37 -0.52
CA ILE A 102 -5.06 -11.37 -0.99
C ILE A 102 -5.54 -11.01 -2.41
N VAL A 103 -5.87 -9.73 -2.66
CA VAL A 103 -6.32 -9.26 -3.98
C VAL A 103 -5.17 -9.26 -4.99
N GLN A 104 -3.96 -8.96 -4.55
CA GLN A 104 -2.76 -8.87 -5.39
C GLN A 104 -2.28 -10.23 -5.89
N MET A 105 -2.43 -11.30 -5.11
CA MET A 105 -1.92 -12.63 -5.43
C MET A 105 -2.47 -13.19 -6.76
N PRO A 106 -3.79 -13.20 -7.03
CA PRO A 106 -4.31 -13.64 -8.32
C PRO A 106 -3.78 -12.83 -9.49
N ILE A 107 -3.68 -11.50 -9.34
CA ILE A 107 -3.17 -10.60 -10.39
C ILE A 107 -1.70 -10.92 -10.69
N TRP A 108 -0.90 -11.13 -9.65
CA TRP A 108 0.52 -11.46 -9.79
C TRP A 108 0.73 -12.80 -10.51
N PHE A 109 0.02 -13.86 -10.10
CA PHE A 109 0.12 -15.16 -10.78
C PHE A 109 -0.36 -15.10 -12.22
N ALA A 110 -1.43 -14.37 -12.49
CA ALA A 110 -1.93 -14.20 -13.85
C ALA A 110 -0.93 -13.43 -14.73
N LEU A 111 -0.38 -12.33 -14.24
CA LEU A 111 0.67 -11.58 -14.94
C LEU A 111 1.93 -12.41 -15.17
N PHE A 112 2.36 -13.18 -14.20
CA PHE A 112 3.49 -14.11 -14.38
C PHE A 112 3.24 -15.08 -15.53
N ARG A 113 2.03 -15.65 -15.60
CA ARG A 113 1.63 -16.56 -16.68
C ARG A 113 1.59 -15.86 -18.04
N VAL A 114 1.00 -14.66 -18.10
CA VAL A 114 0.91 -13.85 -19.34
C VAL A 114 2.29 -13.44 -19.84
N LEU A 115 3.16 -12.92 -18.93
CA LEU A 115 4.50 -12.46 -19.33
C LEU A 115 5.46 -13.60 -19.67
N ARG A 116 5.26 -14.77 -19.11
CA ARG A 116 6.03 -15.95 -19.48
C ARG A 116 5.69 -16.46 -20.88
N ASN A 117 4.43 -16.28 -21.28
CA ASN A 117 3.91 -16.74 -22.58
C ASN A 117 3.40 -15.54 -23.40
N VAL A 118 4.16 -14.46 -23.42
CA VAL A 118 3.73 -13.18 -24.00
C VAL A 118 3.31 -13.29 -25.47
N SER A 119 3.90 -14.21 -26.22
CA SER A 119 3.57 -14.50 -27.63
C SER A 119 2.18 -15.15 -27.83
N GLU A 120 1.57 -15.69 -26.78
CA GLU A 120 0.17 -16.18 -26.83
C GLU A 120 -0.84 -15.04 -26.76
N TYR A 121 -0.46 -13.89 -26.21
CA TYR A 121 -1.35 -12.76 -25.92
C TYR A 121 -1.12 -11.54 -26.81
N ILE A 122 0.12 -11.34 -27.30
CA ILE A 122 0.46 -10.20 -28.15
C ILE A 122 0.62 -10.69 -29.60
N GLU A 123 -0.14 -10.07 -30.50
CA GLU A 123 -0.07 -10.35 -31.92
C GLU A 123 1.18 -9.75 -32.58
N GLY A 124 1.87 -10.55 -33.39
CA GLY A 124 3.06 -10.13 -34.14
C GLY A 124 4.36 -10.28 -33.36
N THR A 125 5.41 -9.57 -33.82
CA THR A 125 6.74 -9.60 -33.18
C THR A 125 6.76 -8.70 -31.94
N VAL A 126 7.13 -9.28 -30.80
CA VAL A 126 7.19 -8.56 -29.53
C VAL A 126 8.57 -7.94 -29.35
N ASN A 127 8.63 -6.62 -29.24
CA ASN A 127 9.83 -5.92 -28.79
C ASN A 127 9.95 -6.02 -27.25
N SER A 128 10.68 -7.03 -26.77
CA SER A 128 10.89 -7.30 -25.35
C SER A 128 12.11 -6.57 -24.75
N SER A 129 12.91 -5.90 -25.58
CA SER A 129 14.10 -5.18 -25.12
C SER A 129 13.70 -3.82 -24.50
N PHE A 130 13.88 -3.66 -23.20
CA PHE A 130 13.56 -2.44 -22.47
C PHE A 130 14.73 -2.02 -21.56
N LEU A 131 15.23 -0.80 -21.73
CA LEU A 131 16.40 -0.27 -20.96
C LEU A 131 17.61 -1.21 -20.97
N GLY A 132 17.85 -1.92 -22.08
CA GLY A 132 18.96 -2.87 -22.20
C GLY A 132 18.70 -4.24 -21.55
N MET A 133 17.48 -4.52 -21.12
CA MET A 133 17.05 -5.82 -20.57
C MET A 133 16.11 -6.52 -21.55
N ASP A 134 16.22 -7.83 -21.66
CA ASP A 134 15.18 -8.67 -22.25
C ASP A 134 14.17 -9.01 -21.14
N LEU A 135 12.94 -8.50 -21.28
CA LEU A 135 11.89 -8.63 -20.26
C LEU A 135 11.30 -10.04 -20.18
N THR A 136 11.55 -10.89 -21.15
CA THR A 136 11.08 -12.28 -21.15
C THR A 136 12.01 -13.20 -20.36
N GLN A 137 13.24 -12.77 -20.10
CA GLN A 137 14.25 -13.56 -19.42
C GLN A 137 14.34 -13.22 -17.92
N ALA A 138 14.79 -14.19 -17.13
CA ALA A 138 15.03 -13.98 -15.70
C ALA A 138 16.45 -13.44 -15.46
N PRO A 139 16.64 -12.48 -14.54
CA PRO A 139 17.96 -12.00 -14.16
C PRO A 139 18.92 -13.12 -13.74
N SER A 140 18.41 -14.16 -13.05
CA SER A 140 19.18 -15.33 -12.62
C SER A 140 19.78 -16.14 -13.77
N GLN A 141 19.26 -16.01 -14.97
CA GLN A 141 19.80 -16.67 -16.18
C GLN A 141 20.78 -15.74 -16.90
N VAL A 142 20.39 -14.48 -17.12
CA VAL A 142 21.16 -13.52 -17.93
C VAL A 142 22.43 -13.05 -17.22
N VAL A 143 22.31 -12.69 -15.92
CA VAL A 143 23.43 -12.05 -15.19
C VAL A 143 24.65 -12.95 -15.06
N PRO A 144 24.54 -14.24 -14.68
CA PRO A 144 25.73 -15.12 -14.60
C PRO A 144 26.41 -15.35 -15.95
N GLU A 145 25.65 -15.44 -17.04
CA GLU A 145 26.20 -15.62 -18.39
C GLU A 145 26.89 -14.36 -18.90
N ALA A 146 26.28 -13.19 -18.65
CA ALA A 146 26.86 -11.90 -19.00
C ALA A 146 28.20 -11.66 -18.25
N ILE A 147 28.28 -12.04 -16.97
CA ILE A 147 29.51 -11.96 -16.17
C ILE A 147 30.59 -12.88 -16.75
N LYS A 148 30.24 -14.13 -17.10
CA LYS A 148 31.19 -15.09 -17.71
C LYS A 148 31.72 -14.61 -19.04
N SER A 149 30.92 -13.92 -19.85
CA SER A 149 31.30 -13.34 -21.13
C SER A 149 32.02 -11.99 -21.02
N GLY A 150 32.24 -11.45 -19.82
CA GLY A 150 32.85 -10.13 -19.59
C GLY A 150 31.92 -8.94 -19.89
N ASN A 151 30.63 -9.18 -20.17
CA ASN A 151 29.67 -8.13 -20.46
C ASN A 151 29.03 -7.59 -19.17
N TYR A 152 29.78 -6.90 -18.33
CA TYR A 152 29.31 -6.34 -17.08
C TYR A 152 28.25 -5.25 -17.28
N LEU A 153 28.31 -4.48 -18.37
CA LEU A 153 27.34 -3.44 -18.69
C LEU A 153 25.94 -4.02 -18.94
N GLY A 154 25.86 -5.22 -19.53
CA GLY A 154 24.60 -5.91 -19.75
C GLY A 154 23.91 -6.40 -18.47
N THR A 155 24.66 -6.52 -17.36
CA THR A 155 24.09 -6.92 -16.06
C THR A 155 23.48 -5.76 -15.28
N LEU A 156 24.00 -4.55 -15.52
CA LEU A 156 23.67 -3.35 -14.74
C LEU A 156 22.19 -3.02 -14.68
N PRO A 157 21.41 -3.04 -15.79
CA PRO A 157 19.97 -2.73 -15.74
C PRO A 157 19.18 -3.72 -14.87
N TYR A 158 19.51 -5.00 -14.90
CA TYR A 158 18.85 -6.03 -14.07
C TYR A 158 19.13 -5.80 -12.58
N ILE A 159 20.38 -5.51 -12.23
CA ILE A 159 20.78 -5.23 -10.84
C ILE A 159 20.09 -3.95 -10.33
N LEU A 160 20.06 -2.89 -11.15
CA LEU A 160 19.39 -1.63 -10.81
C LEU A 160 17.88 -1.82 -10.62
N LEU A 161 17.23 -2.65 -11.44
CA LEU A 161 15.82 -2.96 -11.32
C LEU A 161 15.53 -3.65 -9.97
N ILE A 162 16.32 -4.66 -9.62
CA ILE A 162 16.15 -5.38 -8.35
C ILE A 162 16.44 -4.47 -7.16
N ALA A 163 17.50 -3.66 -7.23
CA ALA A 163 17.79 -2.66 -6.21
C ALA A 163 16.64 -1.66 -6.03
N LEU A 164 16.05 -1.18 -7.13
CA LEU A 164 14.88 -0.30 -7.10
C LEU A 164 13.69 -0.96 -6.41
N ILE A 165 13.40 -2.23 -6.70
CA ILE A 165 12.30 -2.98 -6.06
C ILE A 165 12.51 -3.08 -4.55
N ILE A 166 13.73 -3.43 -4.13
CA ILE A 166 14.08 -3.58 -2.71
C ILE A 166 13.99 -2.23 -2.00
N VAL A 167 14.62 -1.18 -2.55
CA VAL A 167 14.64 0.17 -1.95
C VAL A 167 13.23 0.76 -1.89
N ALA A 168 12.45 0.65 -2.96
CA ALA A 168 11.07 1.12 -2.99
C ALA A 168 10.19 0.35 -2.00
N GLY A 169 10.39 -0.97 -1.86
CA GLY A 169 9.71 -1.80 -0.87
C GLY A 169 10.02 -1.39 0.57
N PHE A 170 11.29 -1.15 0.90
CA PHE A 170 11.69 -0.63 2.22
C PHE A 170 11.11 0.77 2.47
N TYR A 171 11.16 1.65 1.48
CA TYR A 171 10.60 3.00 1.62
C TYR A 171 9.09 2.96 1.86
N GLN A 172 8.35 2.13 1.11
CA GLN A 172 6.92 1.92 1.32
C GLN A 172 6.63 1.39 2.73
N GLN A 173 7.46 0.45 3.20
CA GLN A 173 7.34 -0.07 4.56
C GLN A 173 7.57 1.01 5.62
N LEU A 174 8.55 1.88 5.44
CA LEU A 174 8.80 3.00 6.34
C LEU A 174 7.61 3.98 6.38
N GLN A 175 6.95 4.22 5.26
CA GLN A 175 5.74 5.05 5.22
C GLN A 175 4.59 4.44 6.03
N THR A 176 4.43 3.10 5.97
CA THR A 176 3.37 2.39 6.71
C THR A 176 3.70 2.22 8.18
N THR A 177 5.00 2.22 8.57
CA THR A 177 5.45 1.93 9.93
C THR A 177 5.79 3.21 10.73
N LYS A 178 5.65 4.42 10.14
CA LYS A 178 5.91 5.69 10.82
C LYS A 178 4.94 5.94 11.98
N THR A 179 5.00 5.09 12.98
CA THR A 179 4.42 5.34 14.30
C THR A 179 5.56 5.33 15.30
N LYS A 180 5.64 6.40 16.12
CA LYS A 180 6.57 6.72 17.20
C LYS A 180 7.59 5.63 17.55
N LYS A 181 8.87 6.05 17.66
CA LYS A 181 9.98 5.27 18.20
C LYS A 181 9.49 4.33 19.30
N ASP A 182 9.62 3.06 19.03
CA ASP A 182 9.33 2.00 20.00
C ASP A 182 10.41 2.07 21.09
N ASP A 183 10.04 2.52 22.28
CA ASP A 183 10.86 2.29 23.46
C ASP A 183 10.91 0.78 23.65
N GLY A 184 12.06 0.18 23.35
CA GLY A 184 12.35 -1.25 23.23
C GLY A 184 12.00 -2.14 24.42
N LYS A 185 10.76 -2.13 24.88
CA LYS A 185 10.24 -2.96 25.98
C LYS A 185 9.30 -4.02 25.41
N GLU A 186 9.69 -5.23 25.67
CA GLU A 186 8.99 -6.53 25.54
C GLU A 186 7.65 -6.51 24.80
N GLN A 187 7.71 -6.85 23.51
CA GLN A 187 6.53 -7.14 22.70
C GLN A 187 6.18 -8.63 22.82
N SER A 188 4.89 -8.96 22.68
CA SER A 188 4.49 -10.37 22.61
C SER A 188 5.20 -11.07 21.44
N GLN A 189 5.58 -12.31 21.61
CA GLN A 189 6.34 -13.11 20.62
C GLN A 189 5.66 -13.12 19.24
N THR A 190 4.34 -13.08 19.19
CA THR A 190 3.54 -13.01 17.96
C THR A 190 3.68 -11.66 17.25
N ALA A 191 3.67 -10.54 17.99
CA ALA A 191 3.86 -9.20 17.43
C ALA A 191 5.29 -9.00 16.91
N GLN A 192 6.27 -9.58 17.59
CA GLN A 192 7.68 -9.54 17.20
C GLN A 192 7.93 -10.36 15.92
N SER A 193 7.34 -11.57 15.80
CA SER A 193 7.46 -12.38 14.58
C SER A 193 6.81 -11.71 13.38
N MET A 194 5.66 -11.07 13.55
CA MET A 194 4.97 -10.34 12.50
C MET A 194 5.77 -9.11 12.03
N GLN A 195 6.38 -8.36 12.94
CA GLN A 195 7.26 -7.24 12.60
C GLN A 195 8.53 -7.71 11.87
N THR A 196 9.11 -8.82 12.29
CA THR A 196 10.28 -9.41 11.63
C THR A 196 9.92 -9.88 10.22
N ALA A 197 8.78 -10.55 10.03
CA ALA A 197 8.28 -10.94 8.72
C ALA A 197 8.10 -9.73 7.80
N MET A 198 7.52 -8.65 8.30
CA MET A 198 7.37 -7.40 7.52
C MET A 198 8.72 -6.81 7.11
N LYS A 199 9.74 -6.84 7.98
CA LYS A 199 11.10 -6.33 7.65
C LYS A 199 11.81 -7.14 6.58
N ILE A 200 11.56 -8.44 6.50
CA ILE A 200 12.20 -9.35 5.53
C ILE A 200 11.46 -9.32 4.18
N MET A 201 10.20 -8.92 4.14
CA MET A 201 9.35 -8.93 2.96
C MET A 201 9.97 -8.25 1.72
N PRO A 202 10.59 -7.04 1.80
CA PRO A 202 11.22 -6.42 0.63
C PRO A 202 12.38 -7.24 0.05
N LEU A 203 13.16 -7.91 0.90
CA LEU A 203 14.23 -8.81 0.45
C LEU A 203 13.68 -10.05 -0.24
N PHE A 204 12.58 -10.59 0.27
CA PHE A 204 11.87 -11.71 -0.35
C PHE A 204 11.36 -11.35 -1.76
N PHE A 205 10.78 -10.16 -1.94
CA PHE A 205 10.40 -9.68 -3.27
C PHE A 205 11.59 -9.43 -4.19
N GLY A 206 12.72 -8.97 -3.66
CA GLY A 206 13.97 -8.88 -4.41
C GLY A 206 14.47 -10.25 -4.90
N PHE A 207 14.43 -11.27 -4.04
CA PHE A 207 14.77 -12.65 -4.40
C PHE A 207 13.82 -13.23 -5.46
N ILE A 208 12.52 -13.02 -5.30
CA ILE A 208 11.54 -13.42 -6.31
C ILE A 208 11.84 -12.73 -7.66
N SER A 209 12.12 -11.43 -7.65
CA SER A 209 12.45 -10.68 -8.88
C SER A 209 13.76 -11.13 -9.54
N TRP A 210 14.67 -11.73 -8.79
CA TRP A 210 15.87 -12.37 -9.33
C TRP A 210 15.55 -13.64 -10.12
N THR A 211 14.56 -14.42 -9.70
CA THR A 211 14.23 -15.73 -10.26
C THR A 211 13.16 -15.70 -11.35
N LEU A 212 12.34 -14.64 -11.40
CA LEU A 212 11.26 -14.47 -12.36
C LEU A 212 11.67 -13.55 -13.51
N THR A 213 10.86 -13.52 -14.57
CA THR A 213 11.13 -12.68 -15.76
C THR A 213 11.28 -11.20 -15.39
N ALA A 214 12.20 -10.48 -16.04
CA ALA A 214 12.46 -9.07 -15.79
C ALA A 214 11.19 -8.20 -16.04
N GLY A 215 10.28 -8.62 -16.93
CA GLY A 215 8.99 -7.97 -17.14
C GLY A 215 8.13 -7.92 -15.88
N LEU A 216 8.14 -8.99 -15.06
CA LEU A 216 7.46 -8.99 -13.78
C LEU A 216 8.17 -8.07 -12.77
N GLY A 217 9.48 -7.93 -12.87
CA GLY A 217 10.25 -6.93 -12.10
C GLY A 217 9.81 -5.50 -12.42
N ILE A 218 9.59 -5.16 -13.70
CA ILE A 218 9.04 -3.85 -14.11
C ILE A 218 7.66 -3.63 -13.49
N TYR A 219 6.79 -4.66 -13.50
CA TYR A 219 5.49 -4.59 -12.84
C TYR A 219 5.63 -4.28 -11.33
N PHE A 220 6.53 -4.98 -10.61
CA PHE A 220 6.75 -4.73 -9.17
C PHE A 220 7.31 -3.32 -8.91
N ALA A 221 8.30 -2.89 -9.68
CA ALA A 221 8.89 -1.56 -9.54
C ALA A 221 7.82 -0.47 -9.75
N THR A 222 7.05 -0.56 -10.84
CA THR A 222 5.99 0.40 -11.17
C THR A 222 4.88 0.40 -10.11
N SER A 223 4.45 -0.78 -9.65
CA SER A 223 3.43 -0.91 -8.60
C SER A 223 3.90 -0.28 -7.28
N ASN A 224 5.15 -0.51 -6.87
CA ASN A 224 5.70 0.07 -5.64
C ASN A 224 5.80 1.59 -5.73
N LEU A 225 6.31 2.12 -6.86
CA LEU A 225 6.40 3.57 -7.08
C LEU A 225 5.02 4.23 -7.06
N PHE A 226 4.05 3.62 -7.73
CA PHE A 226 2.68 4.13 -7.74
C PHE A 226 2.06 4.13 -6.33
N ARG A 227 2.25 3.06 -5.55
CA ARG A 227 1.75 2.97 -4.16
C ARG A 227 2.41 4.00 -3.24
N ILE A 228 3.70 4.27 -3.41
CA ILE A 228 4.40 5.34 -2.67
C ILE A 228 3.74 6.69 -2.96
N GLY A 229 3.47 6.99 -4.22
CA GLY A 229 2.77 8.22 -4.63
C GLY A 229 1.34 8.29 -4.10
N GLN A 230 0.57 7.20 -4.21
CA GLN A 230 -0.79 7.11 -3.66
C GLN A 230 -0.81 7.37 -2.16
N GLN A 231 0.08 6.74 -1.41
CA GLN A 231 0.12 6.88 0.04
C GLN A 231 0.48 8.30 0.46
N ALA A 232 1.43 8.94 -0.23
CA ALA A 232 1.75 10.34 0.00
C ALA A 232 0.56 11.26 -0.28
N LEU A 233 -0.23 10.98 -1.34
CA LEU A 233 -1.43 11.73 -1.67
C LEU A 233 -2.52 11.56 -0.60
N ILE A 234 -2.79 10.33 -0.16
CA ILE A 234 -3.79 10.02 0.87
C ILE A 234 -3.43 10.71 2.19
N ILE A 235 -2.13 10.72 2.56
CA ILE A 235 -1.66 11.42 3.76
C ILE A 235 -1.99 12.90 3.70
N ARG A 236 -1.71 13.56 2.58
CA ARG A 236 -1.99 14.99 2.42
C ARG A 236 -3.48 15.32 2.43
N MET A 237 -4.30 14.46 1.84
CA MET A 237 -5.76 14.64 1.83
C MET A 237 -6.36 14.52 3.24
N ASP A 238 -5.94 13.53 4.01
CA ASP A 238 -6.45 13.31 5.36
C ASP A 238 -5.96 14.39 6.34
N ASP A 239 -4.71 14.85 6.23
CA ASP A 239 -4.16 15.92 7.08
C ASP A 239 -4.87 17.27 6.81
N GLY A 240 -5.30 17.55 5.57
CA GLY A 240 -6.10 18.73 5.21
C GLY A 240 -7.50 18.72 5.82
N ASP A 241 -8.15 17.55 5.85
CA ASP A 241 -9.49 17.39 6.45
C ASP A 241 -9.47 17.57 8.00
N ASP A 242 -8.37 17.23 8.65
CA ASP A 242 -8.21 17.38 10.10
C ASP A 242 -7.94 18.85 10.51
N ASP A 243 -7.28 19.64 9.66
CA ASP A 243 -7.05 21.07 9.90
C ASP A 243 -8.35 21.88 9.72
N ASP A 244 -9.22 21.53 8.78
CA ASP A 244 -10.52 22.16 8.60
C ASP A 244 -11.50 21.84 9.76
N LYS A 245 -11.40 20.65 10.34
CA LYS A 245 -12.18 20.28 11.54
C LYS A 245 -11.68 20.92 12.84
N LYS A 246 -10.43 21.37 12.88
CA LYS A 246 -9.82 22.06 14.03
C LYS A 246 -9.99 23.58 13.98
N LYS A 247 -10.45 24.17 12.86
CA LYS A 247 -10.80 25.60 12.86
C LYS A 247 -11.96 25.83 13.83
N PRO A 248 -11.79 26.67 14.87
CA PRO A 248 -12.90 27.04 15.75
C PRO A 248 -14.01 27.60 14.89
N ALA A 249 -15.25 27.15 15.10
CA ALA A 249 -16.41 27.82 14.55
C ALA A 249 -16.29 29.31 14.89
N LEU A 250 -16.29 30.16 13.88
CA LEU A 250 -16.41 31.61 14.08
C LEU A 250 -17.60 31.84 15.01
N PRO A 251 -17.45 32.69 16.03
CA PRO A 251 -18.59 33.04 16.89
C PRO A 251 -19.71 33.55 15.97
N ALA A 252 -20.87 32.95 16.07
CA ALA A 252 -22.06 33.46 15.41
C ALA A 252 -22.24 34.94 15.83
N ASP A 253 -22.26 35.84 14.86
CA ASP A 253 -22.60 37.24 15.04
C ASP A 253 -23.86 37.33 15.85
N THR A 254 -23.73 37.84 17.04
CA THR A 254 -24.87 38.28 17.87
C THR A 254 -25.38 39.59 17.27
N PRO A 255 -26.62 39.67 16.78
CA PRO A 255 -27.23 40.97 16.48
C PRO A 255 -27.43 41.71 17.77
N GLY A 256 -26.98 42.96 17.77
CA GLY A 256 -26.92 43.82 18.90
C GLY A 256 -28.29 44.33 19.41
N ASP A 257 -28.18 44.95 20.56
CA ASP A 257 -28.92 46.10 21.06
C ASP A 257 -30.39 45.92 21.43
N GLY A 258 -30.61 45.83 22.69
CA GLY A 258 -31.82 46.12 23.39
C GLY A 258 -31.49 46.69 24.76
N GLU A 259 -31.65 48.00 24.87
CA GLU A 259 -31.41 48.85 26.05
C GLU A 259 -32.05 48.33 27.32
N PRO A 260 -31.51 48.68 28.51
CA PRO A 260 -32.03 48.22 29.80
C PRO A 260 -33.14 49.12 30.32
N GLU A 261 -34.35 48.61 30.47
CA GLU A 261 -35.41 49.28 31.23
C GLU A 261 -35.28 49.00 32.74
N ASN A 262 -34.91 50.06 33.44
CA ASN A 262 -34.80 50.24 34.87
C ASN A 262 -36.20 50.14 35.52
N LYS A 263 -36.48 49.19 36.40
CA LYS A 263 -37.46 49.34 37.50
C LYS A 263 -36.91 48.77 38.79
N GLY A 264 -36.79 49.68 39.73
CA GLY A 264 -36.27 49.56 41.09
C GLY A 264 -37.13 48.71 42.06
N PRO A 265 -36.84 48.76 43.34
CA PRO A 265 -36.89 47.62 44.24
C PRO A 265 -38.19 47.51 45.02
N SER A 266 -38.64 46.30 45.30
CA SER A 266 -39.65 46.04 46.32
C SER A 266 -39.16 45.01 47.33
N GLN A 267 -39.08 45.46 48.54
CA GLN A 267 -38.86 44.78 49.82
C GLN A 267 -39.97 43.71 50.07
N ASN A 268 -39.65 42.65 50.70
CA ASN A 268 -40.23 42.14 51.95
C ASN A 268 -39.71 40.69 52.17
N ALA A 269 -38.89 40.48 53.13
CA ALA A 269 -39.19 40.22 54.55
C ALA A 269 -39.90 38.87 54.79
N SER A 270 -39.22 38.11 55.53
CA SER A 270 -39.69 37.36 56.70
C SER A 270 -39.81 35.83 56.66
N LYS A 271 -38.99 35.21 57.43
CA LYS A 271 -39.24 34.22 58.52
C LYS A 271 -39.51 32.73 58.21
N LYS A 272 -38.70 31.98 58.92
CA LYS A 272 -38.99 30.76 59.74
C LYS A 272 -39.27 29.47 58.93
N LYS A 273 -38.61 28.40 59.16
CA LYS A 273 -38.11 27.65 60.33
C LYS A 273 -36.99 26.74 59.94
#